data_441bca2318edf89c97b7f05d3adad98d
#
_entry.id   441bca2318edf89c97b7f05d3adad98d
#
_cell.length_a   1.000
_cell.length_b   1.000
_cell.length_c   1.000
_cell.angle_alpha   90.00
_cell.angle_beta   90.00
_cell.angle_gamma   90.00
#
_symmetry.space_group_name_H-M   'P 1'
#
loop_
_entity.id
_entity.type
_entity.pdbx_description
1 polymer ?
#
loop_
_entity_poly.entity_id
_entity_poly.type
_entity_poly.pdbx_seq_one_letter_code
_entity_poly.pdbx_strand_id
1 'polypeptide(L)'
;MSARPHAWLPAASCGPTCISAGGATASRRAAVVFRVALRATLTVVLLPTLPLLAVPLPGRAHLQRRYCRVVLRCLGIRITVSGGPIRNVPGVLVVSGHVSWVDVFAIGAVMPGAFVAKAEMIGWPGLGALARLMKVIPIERDNLRRLPEVVNAVAERLRAGRTVVAFPEGTTWCGLAYGPFRPAMFQAAIDAGRPVQPLRLSYHHRDGRASTAAAYIGDDSLLTSIRRLVTAQRTVVHVRVESLQLPGVDRRDLAARCEAAVRGTNASAIGVRGEGHALAA
;
A
#
# COMPACT_ATOMS: atom_id res chain seq x y z
N MET A 1 -13.91 -16.54 -16.26
CA MET A 1 -14.56 -17.38 -15.23
C MET A 1 -14.36 -16.69 -13.89
N SER A 2 -15.40 -16.10 -13.32
CA SER A 2 -15.35 -15.47 -12.00
C SER A 2 -15.22 -16.56 -10.94
N ALA A 3 -14.08 -16.60 -10.23
CA ALA A 3 -13.91 -17.53 -9.11
C ALA A 3 -14.98 -17.24 -8.05
N ARG A 4 -15.66 -18.29 -7.59
CA ARG A 4 -16.65 -18.17 -6.50
C ARG A 4 -15.97 -17.55 -5.28
N PRO A 5 -16.61 -16.58 -4.59
CA PRO A 5 -16.03 -15.99 -3.41
C PRO A 5 -15.82 -17.08 -2.35
N HIS A 6 -14.57 -17.40 -2.07
CA HIS A 6 -14.19 -18.36 -1.05
C HIS A 6 -14.04 -17.62 0.28
N ALA A 7 -14.47 -18.22 1.41
CA ALA A 7 -14.41 -17.60 2.74
C ALA A 7 -13.01 -17.11 3.16
N TRP A 8 -11.96 -17.65 2.52
CA TRP A 8 -10.56 -17.25 2.76
C TRP A 8 -10.06 -16.14 1.84
N LEU A 9 -10.82 -15.81 0.78
CA LEU A 9 -10.44 -14.73 -0.12
C LEU A 9 -10.64 -13.38 0.60
N PRO A 10 -9.60 -12.53 0.70
CA PRO A 10 -9.78 -11.22 1.31
C PRO A 10 -10.75 -10.39 0.47
N ALA A 11 -11.87 -9.99 1.07
CA ALA A 11 -12.83 -9.10 0.45
C ALA A 11 -13.03 -7.88 1.36
N ALA A 12 -13.10 -6.70 0.75
CA ALA A 12 -13.47 -5.48 1.45
C ALA A 12 -14.98 -5.25 1.30
N SER A 13 -15.63 -4.79 2.35
CA SER A 13 -17.04 -4.35 2.30
C SER A 13 -17.18 -2.95 1.67
N CYS A 14 -16.08 -2.32 1.26
CA CYS A 14 -16.08 -1.02 0.61
C CYS A 14 -16.61 -1.10 -0.83
N GLY A 15 -17.55 -0.22 -1.16
CA GLY A 15 -18.12 -0.05 -2.51
C GLY A 15 -17.93 1.37 -3.05
N PRO A 16 -18.41 1.66 -4.27
CA PRO A 16 -18.31 2.98 -4.90
C PRO A 16 -18.87 4.12 -4.04
N THR A 17 -19.85 3.83 -3.18
CA THR A 17 -20.46 4.81 -2.26
C THR A 17 -19.49 5.34 -1.20
N CYS A 18 -18.41 4.60 -0.90
CA CYS A 18 -17.35 5.06 -0.01
C CYS A 18 -16.46 6.13 -0.63
N ILE A 19 -16.51 6.28 -1.96
CA ILE A 19 -15.71 7.29 -2.65
C ILE A 19 -16.48 8.60 -2.60
N SER A 20 -16.10 9.49 -1.70
CA SER A 20 -16.62 10.85 -1.69
C SER A 20 -16.30 11.50 -3.03
N ALA A 21 -17.33 11.91 -3.78
CA ALA A 21 -17.18 12.87 -4.84
C ALA A 21 -16.59 14.12 -4.19
N GLY A 22 -15.29 14.35 -4.35
CA GLY A 22 -14.64 15.52 -3.79
C GLY A 22 -15.42 16.74 -4.24
N GLY A 23 -15.91 17.54 -3.28
CA GLY A 23 -16.70 18.73 -3.58
C GLY A 23 -15.92 19.57 -4.59
N ALA A 24 -16.36 19.51 -5.84
CA ALA A 24 -15.84 20.33 -6.89
C ALA A 24 -16.31 21.76 -6.57
N THR A 25 -15.49 22.51 -5.81
CA THR A 25 -15.52 23.95 -5.98
C THR A 25 -15.32 24.16 -7.48
N ALA A 26 -16.21 24.95 -8.10
CA ALA A 26 -16.25 25.22 -9.53
C ALA A 26 -14.89 25.76 -10.03
N SER A 27 -13.93 24.87 -10.11
CA SER A 27 -12.61 25.08 -10.67
C SER A 27 -12.85 25.23 -12.17
N ARG A 28 -12.50 26.37 -12.74
CA ARG A 28 -12.64 26.61 -14.18
C ARG A 28 -12.15 25.38 -14.92
N ARG A 29 -12.94 24.81 -15.83
CA ARG A 29 -12.62 23.60 -16.60
C ARG A 29 -11.20 23.64 -17.18
N ALA A 30 -10.76 24.81 -17.65
CA ALA A 30 -9.41 25.05 -18.14
C ALA A 30 -8.31 24.74 -17.10
N ALA A 31 -8.50 25.11 -15.83
CA ALA A 31 -7.52 24.82 -14.77
C ALA A 31 -7.44 23.32 -14.43
N VAL A 32 -8.56 22.59 -14.55
CA VAL A 32 -8.55 21.12 -14.38
C VAL A 32 -7.81 20.47 -15.54
N VAL A 33 -8.13 20.85 -16.79
CA VAL A 33 -7.46 20.32 -17.99
C VAL A 33 -5.96 20.58 -17.94
N PHE A 34 -5.55 21.80 -17.63
CA PHE A 34 -4.12 22.15 -17.51
C PHE A 34 -3.43 21.30 -16.42
N ARG A 35 -4.06 21.13 -15.27
CA ARG A 35 -3.53 20.30 -14.18
C ARG A 35 -3.37 18.85 -14.58
N VAL A 36 -4.37 18.28 -15.25
CA VAL A 36 -4.34 16.88 -15.72
C VAL A 36 -3.25 16.72 -16.77
N ALA A 37 -3.18 17.60 -17.75
CA ALA A 37 -2.15 17.58 -18.80
C ALA A 37 -0.74 17.66 -18.18
N LEU A 38 -0.50 18.63 -17.29
CA LEU A 38 0.79 18.78 -16.61
C LEU A 38 1.18 17.54 -15.83
N ARG A 39 0.27 16.97 -15.02
CA ARG A 39 0.52 15.77 -14.23
C ARG A 39 0.81 14.56 -15.12
N ALA A 40 0.03 14.36 -16.18
CA ALA A 40 0.24 13.28 -17.13
C ALA A 40 1.59 13.39 -17.82
N THR A 41 1.92 14.57 -18.35
CA THR A 41 3.21 14.82 -19.01
C THR A 41 4.39 14.56 -18.07
N LEU A 42 4.35 15.08 -16.85
CA LEU A 42 5.41 14.87 -15.86
C LEU A 42 5.56 13.38 -15.50
N THR A 43 4.45 12.65 -15.39
CA THR A 43 4.48 11.20 -15.11
C THR A 43 5.08 10.42 -16.28
N VAL A 44 4.68 10.75 -17.52
CA VAL A 44 5.22 10.11 -18.74
C VAL A 44 6.72 10.37 -18.89
N VAL A 45 7.18 11.58 -18.64
CA VAL A 45 8.63 11.94 -18.68
C VAL A 45 9.44 11.16 -17.63
N LEU A 46 8.83 10.78 -16.51
CA LEU A 46 9.49 9.97 -15.47
C LEU A 46 9.60 8.48 -15.83
N LEU A 47 8.74 7.94 -16.69
CA LEU A 47 8.73 6.50 -17.02
C LEU A 47 10.08 5.98 -17.54
N PRO A 48 10.80 6.65 -18.47
CA PRO A 48 12.09 6.18 -18.98
C PRO A 48 13.18 6.08 -17.91
N THR A 49 13.02 6.76 -16.77
CA THR A 49 14.01 6.74 -15.67
C THR A 49 13.81 5.56 -14.70
N LEU A 50 12.71 4.82 -14.82
CA LEU A 50 12.42 3.65 -13.99
C LEU A 50 13.53 2.59 -13.96
N PRO A 51 14.17 2.21 -15.10
CA PRO A 51 15.25 1.24 -15.09
C PRO A 51 16.43 1.61 -14.20
N LEU A 52 16.70 2.91 -13.99
CA LEU A 52 17.76 3.37 -13.11
C LEU A 52 17.58 2.89 -11.66
N LEU A 53 16.34 2.63 -11.23
CA LEU A 53 16.05 2.12 -9.88
C LEU A 53 16.49 0.66 -9.69
N ALA A 54 16.73 -0.08 -10.76
CA ALA A 54 17.18 -1.47 -10.71
C ALA A 54 18.68 -1.60 -10.54
N VAL A 55 19.44 -0.60 -10.96
CA VAL A 55 20.90 -0.62 -10.93
C VAL A 55 21.38 -0.73 -9.47
N PRO A 56 22.26 -1.70 -9.14
CA PRO A 56 22.76 -1.90 -7.78
C PRO A 56 23.86 -0.88 -7.43
N LEU A 57 23.46 0.39 -7.31
CA LEU A 57 24.36 1.48 -6.96
C LEU A 57 24.41 1.72 -5.44
N PRO A 58 25.56 2.14 -4.88
CA PRO A 58 25.59 2.66 -3.53
C PRO A 58 24.63 3.87 -3.43
N GLY A 59 23.83 3.93 -2.35
CA GLY A 59 22.79 4.97 -2.22
C GLY A 59 21.48 4.71 -2.97
N ARG A 60 21.29 3.53 -3.59
CA ARG A 60 20.05 3.15 -4.29
C ARG A 60 18.78 3.45 -3.48
N ALA A 61 18.80 3.21 -2.17
CA ALA A 61 17.66 3.50 -1.31
C ALA A 61 17.29 5.00 -1.30
N HIS A 62 18.28 5.89 -1.34
CA HIS A 62 18.04 7.33 -1.44
C HIS A 62 17.46 7.71 -2.80
N LEU A 63 17.97 7.13 -3.87
CA LEU A 63 17.41 7.32 -5.22
C LEU A 63 15.97 6.87 -5.29
N GLN A 64 15.65 5.68 -4.77
CA GLN A 64 14.28 5.16 -4.73
C GLN A 64 13.35 6.05 -3.92
N ARG A 65 13.76 6.51 -2.72
CA ARG A 65 12.98 7.46 -1.91
C ARG A 65 12.71 8.75 -2.66
N ARG A 66 13.74 9.33 -3.30
CA ARG A 66 13.62 10.56 -4.07
C ARG A 66 12.67 10.37 -5.26
N TYR A 67 12.85 9.29 -6.00
CA TYR A 67 11.99 8.93 -7.12
C TYR A 67 10.52 8.81 -6.72
N CYS A 68 10.22 8.05 -5.68
CA CYS A 68 8.85 7.89 -5.17
C CYS A 68 8.24 9.25 -4.77
N ARG A 69 9.01 10.15 -4.13
CA ARG A 69 8.55 11.49 -3.79
C ARG A 69 8.26 12.34 -5.03
N VAL A 70 9.08 12.21 -6.07
CA VAL A 70 8.86 12.93 -7.34
C VAL A 70 7.59 12.40 -8.03
N VAL A 71 7.40 11.08 -8.12
CA VAL A 71 6.17 10.47 -8.66
C VAL A 71 4.94 10.97 -7.92
N LEU A 72 4.94 10.95 -6.59
CA LEU A 72 3.84 11.47 -5.79
C LEU A 72 3.54 12.95 -6.11
N ARG A 73 4.58 13.78 -6.25
CA ARG A 73 4.43 15.20 -6.61
C ARG A 73 3.84 15.37 -8.01
N CYS A 74 4.29 14.56 -8.99
CA CYS A 74 3.73 14.56 -10.34
C CYS A 74 2.24 14.20 -10.34
N LEU A 75 1.82 13.26 -9.49
CA LEU A 75 0.42 12.90 -9.28
C LEU A 75 -0.37 13.95 -8.47
N GLY A 76 0.28 14.99 -7.99
CA GLY A 76 -0.35 16.03 -7.17
C GLY A 76 -0.54 15.64 -5.71
N ILE A 77 0.21 14.64 -5.23
CA ILE A 77 0.18 14.17 -3.86
C ILE A 77 1.37 14.74 -3.09
N ARG A 78 1.10 15.31 -1.92
CA ARG A 78 2.12 15.71 -0.97
C ARG A 78 2.24 14.63 0.10
N ILE A 79 3.48 14.24 0.42
CA ILE A 79 3.76 13.31 1.50
C ILE A 79 4.22 14.08 2.74
N THR A 80 3.71 13.70 3.90
CA THR A 80 4.20 14.11 5.22
C THR A 80 4.57 12.85 6.01
N VAL A 81 5.67 12.91 6.74
CA VAL A 81 6.18 11.79 7.54
C VAL A 81 6.25 12.23 8.99
N SER A 82 5.76 11.41 9.89
CA SER A 82 5.76 11.64 11.34
C SER A 82 6.02 10.34 12.11
N GLY A 83 6.09 10.42 13.42
CA GLY A 83 6.28 9.27 14.31
C GLY A 83 7.74 9.01 14.66
N GLY A 84 8.10 7.77 14.91
CA GLY A 84 9.43 7.38 15.32
C GLY A 84 10.49 7.60 14.24
N PRO A 85 11.78 7.60 14.59
CA PRO A 85 12.85 7.69 13.63
C PRO A 85 12.83 6.46 12.71
N ILE A 86 13.06 6.69 11.42
CA ILE A 86 13.26 5.60 10.46
C ILE A 86 14.59 4.93 10.82
N ARG A 87 14.50 3.79 11.46
CA ARG A 87 15.70 3.01 11.80
C ARG A 87 16.15 2.24 10.56
N ASN A 88 17.43 2.36 10.24
CA ASN A 88 18.02 1.60 9.13
C ASN A 88 18.35 0.18 9.58
N VAL A 89 17.30 -0.59 9.94
CA VAL A 89 17.44 -1.96 10.39
C VAL A 89 17.48 -2.86 9.16
N PRO A 90 18.56 -3.66 8.98
CA PRO A 90 18.63 -4.61 7.87
C PRO A 90 17.60 -5.73 8.06
N GLY A 91 16.90 -6.08 6.98
CA GLY A 91 15.95 -7.22 7.00
C GLY A 91 14.69 -6.91 7.79
N VAL A 92 13.98 -5.83 7.50
CA VAL A 92 12.73 -5.47 8.17
C VAL A 92 11.51 -5.80 7.32
N LEU A 93 10.49 -6.39 7.95
CA LEU A 93 9.17 -6.52 7.34
C LEU A 93 8.38 -5.24 7.60
N VAL A 94 8.06 -4.49 6.57
CA VAL A 94 7.21 -3.31 6.65
C VAL A 94 5.76 -3.73 6.42
N VAL A 95 4.85 -3.34 7.31
CA VAL A 95 3.42 -3.65 7.19
C VAL A 95 2.58 -2.39 7.30
N SER A 96 1.51 -2.33 6.52
CA SER A 96 0.57 -1.21 6.52
C SER A 96 -0.83 -1.67 6.13
N GLY A 97 -1.84 -0.89 6.46
CA GLY A 97 -3.14 -0.96 5.79
C GLY A 97 -3.00 -0.62 4.31
N HIS A 98 -3.97 -1.03 3.49
CA HIS A 98 -3.92 -0.86 2.04
C HIS A 98 -5.15 -0.11 1.52
N VAL A 99 -4.90 1.08 0.99
CA VAL A 99 -5.94 1.97 0.44
C VAL A 99 -5.87 2.05 -1.09
N SER A 100 -4.63 2.04 -1.62
CA SER A 100 -4.42 2.38 -3.03
C SER A 100 -3.09 1.85 -3.57
N TRP A 101 -2.99 1.75 -4.88
CA TRP A 101 -1.72 1.57 -5.58
C TRP A 101 -0.70 2.69 -5.26
N VAL A 102 -1.18 3.86 -4.82
CA VAL A 102 -0.35 4.99 -4.38
C VAL A 102 0.47 4.65 -3.13
N ASP A 103 -0.01 3.72 -2.29
CA ASP A 103 0.67 3.31 -1.05
C ASP A 103 2.08 2.77 -1.34
N VAL A 104 2.27 2.14 -2.50
CA VAL A 104 3.58 1.65 -2.94
C VAL A 104 4.59 2.79 -3.03
N PHE A 105 4.18 3.93 -3.60
CA PHE A 105 5.03 5.11 -3.70
C PHE A 105 5.16 5.84 -2.36
N ALA A 106 4.11 5.89 -1.55
CA ALA A 106 4.13 6.51 -0.24
C ALA A 106 5.09 5.77 0.72
N ILE A 107 5.00 4.46 0.77
CA ILE A 107 5.92 3.62 1.57
C ILE A 107 7.33 3.67 0.97
N GLY A 108 7.47 3.55 -0.36
CA GLY A 108 8.77 3.64 -1.04
C GLY A 108 9.48 4.97 -0.83
N ALA A 109 8.77 6.06 -0.61
CA ALA A 109 9.32 7.38 -0.28
C ALA A 109 9.90 7.46 1.14
N VAL A 110 9.56 6.50 2.01
CA VAL A 110 9.99 6.42 3.42
C VAL A 110 10.92 5.23 3.62
N MET A 111 10.47 4.03 3.30
CA MET A 111 11.17 2.76 3.48
C MET A 111 11.10 1.92 2.20
N PRO A 112 12.00 2.15 1.22
CA PRO A 112 12.00 1.38 -0.01
C PRO A 112 12.32 -0.09 0.25
N GLY A 113 11.56 -0.97 -0.37
CA GLY A 113 11.70 -2.41 -0.22
C GLY A 113 11.06 -3.18 -1.38
N ALA A 114 11.15 -4.51 -1.35
CA ALA A 114 10.44 -5.38 -2.27
C ALA A 114 8.99 -5.56 -1.78
N PHE A 115 8.02 -5.35 -2.64
CA PHE A 115 6.60 -5.49 -2.29
C PHE A 115 6.11 -6.91 -2.53
N VAL A 116 5.22 -7.38 -1.63
CA VAL A 116 4.39 -8.55 -1.89
C VAL A 116 3.14 -8.08 -2.62
N ALA A 117 2.91 -8.55 -3.84
CA ALA A 117 1.80 -8.10 -4.67
C ALA A 117 1.15 -9.25 -5.44
N LYS A 118 -0.05 -9.01 -5.93
CA LYS A 118 -0.90 -9.97 -6.64
C LYS A 118 -0.19 -10.52 -7.88
N ALA A 119 -0.15 -11.85 -8.04
CA ALA A 119 0.58 -12.52 -9.12
C ALA A 119 0.09 -12.11 -10.51
N GLU A 120 -1.22 -11.87 -10.67
CA GLU A 120 -1.81 -11.50 -11.96
C GLU A 120 -1.26 -10.18 -12.52
N MET A 121 -0.78 -9.28 -11.63
CA MET A 121 -0.16 -8.02 -12.07
C MET A 121 1.13 -8.24 -12.89
N ILE A 122 1.80 -9.39 -12.71
CA ILE A 122 3.02 -9.73 -13.44
C ILE A 122 2.72 -10.03 -14.92
N GLY A 123 1.52 -10.49 -15.23
CA GLY A 123 1.05 -10.74 -16.59
C GLY A 123 0.67 -9.50 -17.38
N TRP A 124 0.55 -8.33 -16.74
CA TRP A 124 0.14 -7.12 -17.42
C TRP A 124 1.32 -6.49 -18.18
N PRO A 125 1.13 -6.08 -19.47
CA PRO A 125 2.17 -5.41 -20.24
C PRO A 125 2.68 -4.16 -19.51
N GLY A 126 3.99 -3.96 -19.50
CA GLY A 126 4.64 -2.84 -18.80
C GLY A 126 4.67 -2.99 -17.27
N LEU A 127 3.54 -3.24 -16.62
CA LEU A 127 3.48 -3.40 -15.16
C LEU A 127 4.22 -4.66 -14.70
N GLY A 128 4.14 -5.76 -15.47
CA GLY A 128 4.90 -6.97 -15.21
C GLY A 128 6.42 -6.78 -15.36
N ALA A 129 6.85 -5.99 -16.34
CA ALA A 129 8.26 -5.64 -16.48
C ALA A 129 8.74 -4.82 -15.26
N LEU A 130 7.95 -3.84 -14.82
CA LEU A 130 8.22 -3.05 -13.62
C LEU A 130 8.25 -3.92 -12.36
N ALA A 131 7.30 -4.84 -12.20
CA ALA A 131 7.24 -5.75 -11.06
C ALA A 131 8.49 -6.64 -10.97
N ARG A 132 8.96 -7.17 -12.10
CA ARG A 132 10.22 -7.92 -12.18
C ARG A 132 11.42 -7.06 -11.83
N LEU A 133 11.48 -5.83 -12.38
CA LEU A 133 12.53 -4.86 -12.12
C LEU A 133 12.62 -4.51 -10.62
N MET A 134 11.48 -4.29 -9.99
CA MET A 134 11.36 -3.99 -8.56
C MET A 134 11.46 -5.22 -7.65
N LYS A 135 11.68 -6.41 -8.23
CA LYS A 135 11.79 -7.69 -7.52
C LYS A 135 10.58 -7.94 -6.62
N VAL A 136 9.38 -7.65 -7.12
CA VAL A 136 8.12 -7.93 -6.43
C VAL A 136 8.01 -9.42 -6.12
N ILE A 137 7.47 -9.75 -4.96
CA ILE A 137 7.18 -11.15 -4.56
C ILE A 137 5.72 -11.42 -4.95
N PRO A 138 5.47 -12.31 -5.92
CA PRO A 138 4.10 -12.61 -6.33
C PRO A 138 3.37 -13.45 -5.28
N ILE A 139 2.11 -13.13 -5.02
CA ILE A 139 1.22 -13.93 -4.21
C ILE A 139 -0.05 -14.30 -4.99
N GLU A 140 -0.35 -15.59 -5.09
CA GLU A 140 -1.61 -16.11 -5.62
C GLU A 140 -2.61 -16.19 -4.46
N ARG A 141 -3.60 -15.29 -4.45
CA ARG A 141 -4.55 -15.18 -3.33
C ARG A 141 -5.59 -16.29 -3.32
N ASP A 142 -5.89 -16.86 -4.45
CA ASP A 142 -6.82 -17.96 -4.71
C ASP A 142 -6.19 -19.33 -4.51
N ASN A 143 -4.86 -19.41 -4.38
CA ASN A 143 -4.14 -20.65 -4.16
C ASN A 143 -3.35 -20.63 -2.83
N LEU A 144 -4.07 -20.88 -1.72
CA LEU A 144 -3.48 -20.88 -0.39
C LEU A 144 -2.42 -21.97 -0.18
N ARG A 145 -2.39 -23.00 -1.05
CA ARG A 145 -1.37 -24.08 -0.96
C ARG A 145 0.03 -23.53 -1.28
N ARG A 146 0.13 -22.46 -2.07
CA ARG A 146 1.41 -21.82 -2.39
C ARG A 146 1.82 -20.72 -1.40
N LEU A 147 0.96 -20.39 -0.43
CA LEU A 147 1.26 -19.39 0.57
C LEU A 147 2.52 -19.68 1.39
N PRO A 148 2.82 -20.93 1.82
CA PRO A 148 4.07 -21.24 2.49
C PRO A 148 5.32 -20.91 1.66
N GLU A 149 5.29 -21.13 0.33
CA GLU A 149 6.41 -20.77 -0.58
C GLU A 149 6.66 -19.26 -0.56
N VAL A 150 5.58 -18.46 -0.58
CA VAL A 150 5.67 -16.99 -0.50
C VAL A 150 6.23 -16.55 0.85
N VAL A 151 5.77 -17.15 1.95
CA VAL A 151 6.28 -16.88 3.30
C VAL A 151 7.78 -17.18 3.39
N ASN A 152 8.22 -18.31 2.86
CA ASN A 152 9.63 -18.70 2.81
C ASN A 152 10.46 -17.71 1.99
N ALA A 153 9.98 -17.31 0.78
CA ALA A 153 10.65 -16.33 -0.04
C ALA A 153 10.79 -14.95 0.63
N VAL A 154 9.80 -14.56 1.43
CA VAL A 154 9.88 -13.35 2.25
C VAL A 154 10.92 -13.52 3.35
N ALA A 155 10.89 -14.64 4.09
CA ALA A 155 11.83 -14.93 5.16
C ALA A 155 13.30 -14.93 4.67
N GLU A 156 13.57 -15.53 3.53
CA GLU A 156 14.90 -15.53 2.90
C GLU A 156 15.38 -14.12 2.59
N ARG A 157 14.50 -13.26 2.05
CA ARG A 157 14.86 -11.86 1.78
C ARG A 157 15.15 -11.08 3.06
N LEU A 158 14.36 -11.33 4.11
CA LEU A 158 14.58 -10.70 5.42
C LEU A 158 15.91 -11.16 6.04
N ARG A 159 16.25 -12.45 5.96
CA ARG A 159 17.56 -12.98 6.42
C ARG A 159 18.72 -12.37 5.64
N ALA A 160 18.53 -12.14 4.35
CA ALA A 160 19.51 -11.45 3.48
C ALA A 160 19.60 -9.93 3.74
N GLY A 161 18.99 -9.42 4.81
CA GLY A 161 19.05 -8.01 5.20
C GLY A 161 18.19 -7.09 4.32
N ARG A 162 17.28 -7.62 3.52
CA ARG A 162 16.46 -6.82 2.59
C ARG A 162 15.11 -6.46 3.22
N THR A 163 14.68 -5.23 2.99
CA THR A 163 13.34 -4.77 3.37
C THR A 163 12.29 -5.40 2.47
N VAL A 164 11.24 -5.96 3.07
CA VAL A 164 10.05 -6.45 2.37
C VAL A 164 8.84 -5.68 2.86
N VAL A 165 7.95 -5.32 1.97
CA VAL A 165 6.71 -4.59 2.27
C VAL A 165 5.52 -5.49 1.98
N ALA A 166 4.62 -5.63 2.94
CA ALA A 166 3.39 -6.39 2.80
C ALA A 166 2.18 -5.61 3.29
N PHE A 167 1.03 -5.90 2.69
CA PHE A 167 -0.28 -5.39 3.09
C PHE A 167 -1.10 -6.54 3.69
N PRO A 168 -1.05 -6.76 5.02
CA PRO A 168 -1.65 -7.95 5.65
C PRO A 168 -3.17 -8.04 5.54
N GLU A 169 -3.86 -6.94 5.22
CA GLU A 169 -5.31 -6.94 4.95
C GLU A 169 -5.67 -7.80 3.73
N GLY A 170 -4.71 -8.00 2.81
CA GLY A 170 -4.86 -8.81 1.61
C GLY A 170 -5.74 -8.18 0.52
N THR A 171 -6.40 -7.07 0.77
CA THR A 171 -7.20 -6.29 -0.19
C THR A 171 -7.10 -4.81 0.13
N THR A 172 -7.62 -3.96 -0.76
CA THR A 172 -7.67 -2.52 -0.55
C THR A 172 -8.97 -2.09 0.11
N TRP A 173 -8.88 -1.08 0.97
CA TRP A 173 -10.00 -0.48 1.71
C TRP A 173 -10.12 1.01 1.36
N CYS A 174 -11.25 1.64 1.69
CA CYS A 174 -11.48 3.04 1.35
C CYS A 174 -10.64 4.05 2.17
N GLY A 175 -9.95 3.59 3.21
CA GLY A 175 -9.18 4.43 4.13
C GLY A 175 -10.01 5.00 5.30
N LEU A 176 -11.32 4.79 5.31
CA LEU A 176 -12.23 5.07 6.43
C LEU A 176 -12.65 3.78 7.15
N ALA A 177 -12.68 2.67 6.41
CA ALA A 177 -12.85 1.32 6.92
C ALA A 177 -11.58 0.51 6.66
N TYR A 178 -11.43 -0.61 7.35
CA TYR A 178 -10.24 -1.46 7.29
C TYR A 178 -10.59 -2.91 7.62
N GLY A 179 -9.75 -3.84 7.16
CA GLY A 179 -9.87 -5.26 7.46
C GLY A 179 -8.84 -5.75 8.48
N PRO A 180 -9.02 -6.96 9.02
CA PRO A 180 -8.07 -7.55 9.96
C PRO A 180 -6.74 -7.89 9.29
N PHE A 181 -5.65 -7.81 10.03
CA PHE A 181 -4.34 -8.26 9.57
C PHE A 181 -4.26 -9.78 9.57
N ARG A 182 -4.04 -10.35 8.40
CA ARG A 182 -3.86 -11.80 8.24
C ARG A 182 -2.46 -12.22 8.68
N PRO A 183 -2.32 -13.27 9.51
CA PRO A 183 -1.05 -13.57 10.18
C PRO A 183 0.02 -14.21 9.30
N ALA A 184 -0.27 -14.61 8.07
CA ALA A 184 0.64 -15.40 7.26
C ALA A 184 2.02 -14.74 7.03
N MET A 185 2.04 -13.46 6.65
CA MET A 185 3.30 -12.75 6.37
C MET A 185 4.14 -12.52 7.64
N PHE A 186 3.51 -12.48 8.81
CA PHE A 186 4.22 -12.33 10.08
C PHE A 186 5.03 -13.56 10.45
N GLN A 187 4.63 -14.76 9.96
CA GLN A 187 5.43 -15.97 10.08
C GLN A 187 6.82 -15.79 9.47
N ALA A 188 6.91 -15.12 8.32
CA ALA A 188 8.19 -14.85 7.68
C ALA A 188 9.15 -14.01 8.55
N ALA A 189 8.62 -13.05 9.31
CA ALA A 189 9.42 -12.26 10.25
C ALA A 189 9.91 -13.10 11.42
N ILE A 190 9.05 -13.99 11.96
CA ILE A 190 9.41 -14.93 13.02
C ILE A 190 10.49 -15.90 12.55
N ASP A 191 10.28 -16.57 11.40
CA ASP A 191 11.22 -17.54 10.82
C ASP A 191 12.58 -16.92 10.50
N ALA A 192 12.59 -15.63 10.16
CA ALA A 192 13.81 -14.88 9.89
C ALA A 192 14.46 -14.26 11.13
N GLY A 193 13.80 -14.26 12.29
CA GLY A 193 14.24 -13.54 13.49
C GLY A 193 14.36 -12.03 13.25
N ARG A 194 13.48 -11.45 12.42
CA ARG A 194 13.58 -10.06 11.98
C ARG A 194 12.38 -9.21 12.45
N PRO A 195 12.61 -7.94 12.78
CA PRO A 195 11.56 -7.07 13.29
C PRO A 195 10.55 -6.69 12.21
N VAL A 196 9.37 -6.26 12.66
CA VAL A 196 8.30 -5.72 11.84
C VAL A 196 8.16 -4.22 12.10
N GLN A 197 8.11 -3.43 11.05
CA GLN A 197 7.87 -1.98 11.11
C GLN A 197 6.46 -1.67 10.63
N PRO A 198 5.53 -1.38 11.54
CA PRO A 198 4.20 -0.90 11.16
C PRO A 198 4.28 0.54 10.66
N LEU A 199 3.58 0.82 9.57
CA LEU A 199 3.37 2.17 9.02
C LEU A 199 1.87 2.44 8.94
N ARG A 200 1.44 3.58 9.48
CA ARG A 200 0.07 4.06 9.31
C ARG A 200 0.01 5.02 8.15
N LEU A 201 -0.83 4.72 7.17
CA LEU A 201 -1.11 5.59 6.04
C LEU A 201 -2.51 6.19 6.19
N SER A 202 -2.62 7.50 5.95
CA SER A 202 -3.91 8.17 5.88
C SER A 202 -3.88 9.24 4.79
N TYR A 203 -5.01 9.40 4.11
CA TYR A 203 -5.17 10.34 3.01
C TYR A 203 -6.08 11.47 3.43
N HIS A 204 -5.68 12.71 3.11
CA HIS A 204 -6.40 13.91 3.49
C HIS A 204 -6.54 14.87 2.32
N HIS A 205 -7.58 15.67 2.33
CA HIS A 205 -7.71 16.86 1.53
C HIS A 205 -6.78 17.96 2.06
N ARG A 206 -6.65 19.06 1.31
CA ARG A 206 -5.84 20.21 1.72
C ARG A 206 -6.31 20.84 3.04
N ASP A 207 -7.60 20.75 3.33
CA ASP A 207 -8.24 21.26 4.54
C ASP A 207 -8.13 20.31 5.76
N GLY A 208 -7.40 19.20 5.63
CA GLY A 208 -7.19 18.22 6.69
C GLY A 208 -8.29 17.17 6.82
N ARG A 209 -9.42 17.29 6.12
CA ARG A 209 -10.47 16.27 6.15
C ARG A 209 -9.98 14.99 5.48
N ALA A 210 -10.44 13.83 5.97
CA ALA A 210 -10.13 12.54 5.37
C ALA A 210 -10.59 12.49 3.91
N SER A 211 -9.76 11.90 3.05
CA SER A 211 -9.99 11.81 1.62
C SER A 211 -9.99 10.38 1.15
N THR A 212 -11.04 9.97 0.46
CA THR A 212 -11.13 8.69 -0.23
C THR A 212 -10.79 8.78 -1.72
N ALA A 213 -10.33 9.95 -2.20
CA ALA A 213 -10.03 10.17 -3.62
C ALA A 213 -8.94 9.23 -4.16
N ALA A 214 -7.98 8.81 -3.31
CA ALA A 214 -6.94 7.87 -3.68
C ALA A 214 -7.38 6.40 -3.59
N ALA A 215 -8.50 6.09 -2.93
CA ALA A 215 -8.92 4.72 -2.71
C ALA A 215 -9.10 3.95 -4.02
N TYR A 216 -8.70 2.67 -4.00
CA TYR A 216 -8.85 1.74 -5.13
C TYR A 216 -9.62 0.51 -4.63
N ILE A 217 -10.93 0.50 -4.84
CA ILE A 217 -11.86 -0.44 -4.19
C ILE A 217 -12.88 -1.01 -5.15
N GLY A 218 -13.39 -2.20 -4.85
CA GLY A 218 -14.41 -2.88 -5.64
C GLY A 218 -13.95 -3.15 -7.07
N ASP A 219 -14.81 -2.87 -8.03
CA ASP A 219 -14.57 -3.04 -9.46
C ASP A 219 -13.91 -1.82 -10.13
N ASP A 220 -13.28 -0.95 -9.33
CA ASP A 220 -12.61 0.24 -9.84
C ASP A 220 -11.48 -0.15 -10.81
N SER A 221 -11.48 0.42 -12.00
CA SER A 221 -10.37 0.21 -12.93
C SER A 221 -9.18 1.09 -12.54
N LEU A 222 -7.97 0.62 -12.85
CA LEU A 222 -6.76 1.41 -12.61
C LEU A 222 -6.84 2.79 -13.30
N LEU A 223 -7.39 2.84 -14.51
CA LEU A 223 -7.55 4.08 -15.28
C LEU A 223 -8.53 5.04 -14.60
N THR A 224 -9.67 4.54 -14.10
CA THR A 224 -10.65 5.34 -13.36
C THR A 224 -10.02 5.91 -12.08
N SER A 225 -9.27 5.09 -11.34
CA SER A 225 -8.58 5.53 -10.14
C SER A 225 -7.51 6.59 -10.44
N ILE A 226 -6.69 6.40 -11.48
CA ILE A 226 -5.71 7.41 -11.93
C ILE A 226 -6.42 8.70 -12.31
N ARG A 227 -7.48 8.62 -13.15
CA ARG A 227 -8.24 9.81 -13.58
C ARG A 227 -8.79 10.57 -12.38
N ARG A 228 -9.41 9.87 -11.42
CA ARG A 228 -9.93 10.47 -10.18
C ARG A 228 -8.83 11.20 -9.42
N LEU A 229 -7.67 10.57 -9.27
CA LEU A 229 -6.55 11.15 -8.55
C LEU A 229 -5.95 12.38 -9.23
N VAL A 230 -5.72 12.31 -10.55
CA VAL A 230 -5.10 13.44 -11.29
C VAL A 230 -6.05 14.63 -11.45
N THR A 231 -7.37 14.40 -11.44
CA THR A 231 -8.37 15.46 -11.45
C THR A 231 -8.60 16.07 -10.08
N ALA A 232 -8.39 15.30 -9.01
CA ALA A 232 -8.52 15.79 -7.64
C ALA A 232 -7.64 17.03 -7.42
N GLN A 233 -8.05 17.89 -6.51
CA GLN A 233 -7.21 19.00 -6.07
C GLN A 233 -5.91 18.44 -5.45
N ARG A 234 -5.35 19.01 -4.45
CA ARG A 234 -4.17 18.48 -3.78
C ARG A 234 -4.58 17.44 -2.74
N THR A 235 -4.03 16.23 -2.83
CA THR A 235 -4.14 15.19 -1.81
C THR A 235 -2.87 15.18 -0.96
N VAL A 236 -3.02 14.96 0.33
CA VAL A 236 -1.90 14.78 1.26
C VAL A 236 -1.95 13.35 1.79
N VAL A 237 -0.86 12.62 1.67
CA VAL A 237 -0.68 11.33 2.33
C VAL A 237 0.20 11.51 3.55
N HIS A 238 -0.32 11.14 4.70
CA HIS A 238 0.44 11.08 5.95
C HIS A 238 0.95 9.65 6.15
N VAL A 239 2.25 9.52 6.32
CA VAL A 239 2.92 8.27 6.69
C VAL A 239 3.44 8.43 8.11
N ARG A 240 2.84 7.70 9.04
CA ARG A 240 3.34 7.67 10.42
C ARG A 240 4.13 6.39 10.65
N VAL A 241 5.35 6.55 11.12
CA VAL A 241 6.23 5.45 11.50
C VAL A 241 5.90 5.08 12.95
N GLU A 242 5.30 3.92 13.14
CA GLU A 242 4.90 3.42 14.46
C GLU A 242 6.08 2.70 15.14
N SER A 243 5.89 2.30 16.39
CA SER A 243 6.93 1.58 17.14
C SER A 243 7.27 0.25 16.48
N LEU A 244 8.57 -0.03 16.35
CA LEU A 244 9.08 -1.28 15.81
C LEU A 244 8.61 -2.45 16.68
N GLN A 245 8.10 -3.51 16.06
CA GLN A 245 7.63 -4.72 16.72
C GLN A 245 8.68 -5.82 16.58
N LEU A 246 9.12 -6.37 17.72
CA LEU A 246 10.02 -7.53 17.69
C LEU A 246 9.23 -8.81 17.39
N PRO A 247 9.82 -9.75 16.65
CA PRO A 247 9.19 -11.04 16.42
C PRO A 247 9.03 -11.77 17.77
N GLY A 248 7.86 -12.35 17.98
CA GLY A 248 7.61 -13.28 19.08
C GLY A 248 7.62 -14.71 18.55
N VAL A 249 6.92 -15.59 19.24
CA VAL A 249 6.73 -16.99 18.84
C VAL A 249 5.39 -17.22 18.13
N ASP A 250 4.41 -16.33 18.34
CA ASP A 250 3.07 -16.41 17.74
C ASP A 250 2.84 -15.32 16.71
N ARG A 251 2.60 -15.77 15.47
CA ARG A 251 2.29 -14.89 14.34
C ARG A 251 0.97 -14.14 14.48
N ARG A 252 -0.01 -14.67 15.23
CA ARG A 252 -1.30 -14.03 15.46
C ARG A 252 -1.15 -12.88 16.44
N ASP A 253 -0.39 -13.07 17.51
CA ASP A 253 -0.06 -12.01 18.45
C ASP A 253 0.73 -10.89 17.75
N LEU A 254 1.75 -11.24 16.97
CA LEU A 254 2.53 -10.25 16.22
C LEU A 254 1.66 -9.46 15.21
N ALA A 255 0.72 -10.14 14.52
CA ALA A 255 -0.22 -9.49 13.62
C ALA A 255 -1.14 -8.54 14.37
N ALA A 256 -1.69 -8.95 15.52
CA ALA A 256 -2.58 -8.12 16.34
C ALA A 256 -1.86 -6.88 16.90
N ARG A 257 -0.62 -7.01 17.37
CA ARG A 257 0.20 -5.89 17.83
C ARG A 257 0.49 -4.89 16.71
N CYS A 258 0.85 -5.39 15.52
CA CYS A 258 1.09 -4.53 14.35
C CYS A 258 -0.20 -3.85 13.88
N GLU A 259 -1.33 -4.57 13.88
CA GLU A 259 -2.64 -4.02 13.54
C GLU A 259 -3.03 -2.90 14.50
N ALA A 260 -2.90 -3.11 15.80
CA ALA A 260 -3.16 -2.10 16.82
C ALA A 260 -2.28 -0.85 16.63
N ALA A 261 -0.98 -1.05 16.33
CA ALA A 261 -0.07 0.06 16.05
C ALA A 261 -0.49 0.85 14.80
N VAL A 262 -0.86 0.17 13.70
CA VAL A 262 -1.28 0.84 12.46
C VAL A 262 -2.59 1.60 12.66
N ARG A 263 -3.52 1.10 13.47
CA ARG A 263 -4.81 1.76 13.72
C ARG A 263 -4.71 2.87 14.77
N GLY A 264 -3.80 2.76 15.73
CA GLY A 264 -3.65 3.66 16.86
C GLY A 264 -4.72 3.48 17.92
N THR A 265 -4.45 3.98 19.10
CA THR A 265 -5.34 3.91 20.27
C THR A 265 -6.69 4.64 20.08
N ASN A 266 -6.79 5.52 19.09
CA ASN A 266 -8.03 6.26 18.79
C ASN A 266 -8.99 5.50 17.84
N ALA A 267 -8.65 4.31 17.36
CA ALA A 267 -9.51 3.51 16.49
C ALA A 267 -10.72 2.91 17.22
N SER A 268 -10.76 2.99 18.55
CA SER A 268 -11.90 2.50 19.35
C SER A 268 -13.17 3.36 19.21
N ALA A 269 -13.11 4.53 18.59
CA ALA A 269 -14.24 5.46 18.52
C ALA A 269 -15.01 5.43 17.19
N ILE A 270 -14.46 4.84 16.11
CA ILE A 270 -15.15 4.75 14.80
C ILE A 270 -14.90 3.37 14.20
N GLY A 271 -15.21 2.34 14.96
CA GLY A 271 -15.07 0.95 14.50
C GLY A 271 -16.37 0.45 13.89
N VAL A 272 -16.62 0.66 12.64
CA VAL A 272 -17.48 -0.24 11.89
C VAL A 272 -16.63 -1.48 11.56
N ARG A 273 -16.55 -2.41 12.49
CA ARG A 273 -16.25 -3.80 12.14
C ARG A 273 -17.35 -4.23 11.16
N GLY A 274 -16.97 -4.50 9.92
CA GLY A 274 -17.86 -5.20 9.01
C GLY A 274 -18.07 -6.61 9.53
N GLU A 275 -18.97 -6.77 10.49
CA GLU A 275 -19.50 -8.07 10.86
C GLU A 275 -20.29 -8.57 9.66
N GLY A 276 -19.80 -9.64 9.05
CA GLY A 276 -20.51 -10.37 8.03
C GLY A 276 -21.88 -10.77 8.60
N HIS A 277 -22.94 -10.18 8.10
CA HIS A 277 -24.28 -10.70 8.30
C HIS A 277 -24.32 -12.11 7.68
N ALA A 278 -24.21 -13.10 8.54
CA ALA A 278 -24.73 -14.42 8.23
C ALA A 278 -26.25 -14.26 8.09
N LEU A 279 -26.76 -14.22 6.88
CA LEU A 279 -28.15 -14.47 6.60
C LEU A 279 -28.40 -15.96 6.85
N ALA A 280 -28.97 -16.24 8.01
CA ALA A 280 -29.72 -17.45 8.24
C ALA A 280 -31.12 -17.27 7.62
N ALA A 281 -31.44 -18.07 6.61
CA ALA A 281 -32.70 -18.68 6.31
C ALA A 281 -32.56 -19.52 5.03
#